data_1a40677d205f66ecae8efffd95d218e4
#
_entry.id   1a40677d205f66ecae8efffd95d218e4
#
_cell.length_a   1.000
_cell.length_b   1.000
_cell.length_c   1.000
_cell.angle_alpha   90.00
_cell.angle_beta   90.00
_cell.angle_gamma   90.00
#
_symmetry.space_group_name_H-M   'P 1'
#
loop_
_entity.id
_entity.type
_entity.pdbx_description
1 polymer ?
#
loop_
_entity_poly.entity_id
_entity_poly.type
_entity_poly.pdbx_seq_one_letter_code
_entity_poly.pdbx_strand_id
1 'polypeptide(L)'
;MGIPDWLAHPTLIEPGESNNRPIEDQQFGFSERLIKQCRKAGIEECFAVQTAVIPVLMRARHLGDIRKAPGDLCVSAPTGSGKTLAYVLPIIEILSQRVVTRLRALVVLPTRDLCIQVKETFETFVKGTDLKIATSTGQNSFAHEQAILVGESHSNPNSPRVLGGHSRVDVLITTPGRLIDHIKSTPNFTLQHLRFLVIDEADRLLNQSFQDWLFHILNSIHPSPERKFLGADGSETIQVKRDHLGFPIHDAIAPGFLSSFFQLPESDVEDPKALSVQKLLFSATLTRNPAKIASLQLSDPQYVAVQESGQDGDEKQKYTTPAGLTEHMIVCETSEKPLMVLHLLHHLQVRSALCFTKSVESAHRLYKLIQLYEKIRTTAPVKKKATDAIVVAEFSSDLPKSKRQSILRAFNNGEIHLLICSDLISRGMDLSPVSYVINYDSPVYMKKYIHRVGRTARAGKTGTAYSLVEMQEARHFKEMISKAGHWDKIGRVNVKSQEVKDLVPGYTKALAGLKDVLAISSRAGKKGSSRRSFK
;
A
#
# COMPACT_ATOMS: atom_id res chain seq x y z
N MET A 1 5.22 -23.57 -19.07
CA MET A 1 5.25 -22.23 -19.68
C MET A 1 6.43 -21.49 -19.08
N GLY A 2 7.34 -20.98 -19.92
CA GLY A 2 8.50 -20.19 -19.49
C GLY A 2 8.08 -18.82 -18.94
N ILE A 3 9.01 -18.15 -18.25
CA ILE A 3 8.83 -16.76 -17.82
C ILE A 3 8.86 -15.89 -19.08
N PRO A 4 7.90 -14.93 -19.26
CA PRO A 4 7.92 -14.00 -20.39
C PRO A 4 9.22 -13.17 -20.44
N ASP A 5 9.71 -12.85 -21.65
CA ASP A 5 10.98 -12.14 -21.86
C ASP A 5 11.06 -10.79 -21.14
N TRP A 6 9.99 -10.02 -21.13
CA TRP A 6 9.93 -8.73 -20.44
C TRP A 6 10.11 -8.85 -18.92
N LEU A 7 9.75 -10.01 -18.34
CA LEU A 7 9.91 -10.29 -16.91
C LEU A 7 11.29 -10.89 -16.61
N ALA A 8 11.86 -11.60 -17.58
CA ALA A 8 13.21 -12.16 -17.47
C ALA A 8 14.28 -11.07 -17.57
N HIS A 9 14.03 -10.02 -18.38
CA HIS A 9 14.97 -8.92 -18.64
C HIS A 9 14.42 -7.57 -18.17
N PRO A 10 14.38 -7.29 -16.85
CA PRO A 10 13.93 -6.00 -16.33
C PRO A 10 14.91 -4.88 -16.67
N THR A 11 14.39 -3.67 -16.83
CA THR A 11 15.23 -2.47 -16.80
C THR A 11 15.72 -2.25 -15.37
N LEU A 12 17.00 -2.53 -15.13
CA LEU A 12 17.62 -2.38 -13.81
C LEU A 12 18.01 -0.92 -13.57
N ILE A 13 17.70 -0.41 -12.39
CA ILE A 13 18.05 0.94 -11.95
C ILE A 13 18.74 0.83 -10.60
N GLU A 14 19.91 1.46 -10.51
CA GLU A 14 20.64 1.54 -9.24
C GLU A 14 19.99 2.55 -8.30
N PRO A 15 19.71 2.18 -7.04
CA PRO A 15 19.33 3.13 -6.04
C PRO A 15 20.58 3.93 -5.63
N GLY A 16 20.65 5.20 -5.97
CA GLY A 16 21.76 6.06 -5.61
C GLY A 16 21.44 7.52 -5.92
N GLU A 17 22.13 8.44 -5.25
CA GLU A 17 21.99 9.88 -5.48
C GLU A 17 22.37 10.26 -6.93
N SER A 18 23.26 9.48 -7.56
CA SER A 18 23.64 9.66 -8.97
C SER A 18 22.47 9.54 -9.96
N ASN A 19 21.41 8.82 -9.60
CA ASN A 19 20.22 8.63 -10.40
C ASN A 19 19.05 9.54 -10.00
N ASN A 20 19.22 10.36 -8.96
CA ASN A 20 18.28 11.40 -8.61
C ASN A 20 18.35 12.55 -9.62
N ARG A 21 17.22 13.15 -9.91
CA ARG A 21 17.12 14.30 -10.82
C ARG A 21 16.33 15.42 -10.18
N PRO A 22 16.71 16.67 -10.40
CA PRO A 22 15.91 17.81 -9.96
C PRO A 22 14.47 17.71 -10.48
N ILE A 23 13.48 18.10 -9.67
CA ILE A 23 12.07 18.03 -10.05
C ILE A 23 11.74 18.90 -11.28
N GLU A 24 12.59 19.84 -11.61
CA GLU A 24 12.49 20.76 -12.74
C GLU A 24 13.08 20.21 -14.05
N ASP A 25 13.68 19.01 -14.00
CA ASP A 25 14.27 18.40 -15.19
C ASP A 25 13.21 18.30 -16.30
N GLN A 26 13.58 18.80 -17.49
CA GLN A 26 12.69 18.86 -18.66
C GLN A 26 12.13 17.50 -19.06
N GLN A 27 12.83 16.42 -18.75
CA GLN A 27 12.36 15.06 -19.04
C GLN A 27 11.04 14.71 -18.33
N PHE A 28 10.72 15.36 -17.20
CA PHE A 28 9.47 15.11 -16.48
C PHE A 28 8.28 15.86 -17.09
N GLY A 29 8.51 16.97 -17.79
CA GLY A 29 7.47 17.75 -18.43
C GLY A 29 6.42 18.31 -17.45
N PHE A 30 6.78 18.54 -16.19
CA PHE A 30 5.88 19.06 -15.18
C PHE A 30 5.60 20.55 -15.39
N SER A 31 4.38 20.96 -15.08
CA SER A 31 4.00 22.36 -15.05
C SER A 31 4.63 23.09 -13.84
N GLU A 32 4.85 24.41 -13.98
CA GLU A 32 5.34 25.25 -12.87
C GLU A 32 4.47 25.14 -11.61
N ARG A 33 3.16 24.93 -11.79
CA ARG A 33 2.22 24.69 -10.70
C ARG A 33 2.62 23.45 -9.89
N LEU A 34 2.87 22.33 -10.56
CA LEU A 34 3.21 21.06 -9.89
C LEU A 34 4.59 21.17 -9.23
N ILE A 35 5.57 21.73 -9.90
CA ILE A 35 6.91 22.01 -9.36
C ILE A 35 6.81 22.82 -8.07
N LYS A 36 6.01 23.90 -8.07
CA LYS A 36 5.78 24.73 -6.88
C LYS A 36 5.15 23.95 -5.72
N GLN A 37 4.23 23.01 -6.01
CA GLN A 37 3.65 22.15 -4.96
C GLN A 37 4.67 21.13 -4.42
N CYS A 38 5.53 20.57 -5.27
CA CYS A 38 6.60 19.68 -4.86
C CYS A 38 7.59 20.39 -3.92
N ARG A 39 8.04 21.60 -4.28
CA ARG A 39 8.93 22.40 -3.42
C ARG A 39 8.28 22.74 -2.07
N LYS A 40 6.98 23.11 -2.05
CA LYS A 40 6.24 23.33 -0.80
C LYS A 40 6.16 22.10 0.09
N ALA A 41 6.18 20.90 -0.50
CA ALA A 41 6.20 19.64 0.21
C ALA A 41 7.63 19.19 0.60
N GLY A 42 8.66 19.99 0.32
CA GLY A 42 10.06 19.67 0.61
C GLY A 42 10.67 18.67 -0.37
N ILE A 43 10.11 18.55 -1.58
CA ILE A 43 10.62 17.67 -2.64
C ILE A 43 11.35 18.55 -3.66
N GLU A 44 12.67 18.43 -3.68
CA GLU A 44 13.54 19.14 -4.61
C GLU A 44 14.03 18.22 -5.73
N GLU A 45 14.15 16.92 -5.45
CA GLU A 45 14.64 15.90 -6.36
C GLU A 45 13.68 14.71 -6.46
N CYS A 46 13.66 14.08 -7.63
CA CYS A 46 13.03 12.80 -7.88
C CYS A 46 14.02 11.67 -7.62
N PHE A 47 13.61 10.68 -6.84
CA PHE A 47 14.41 9.48 -6.60
C PHE A 47 14.50 8.59 -7.86
N ALA A 48 15.45 7.68 -7.88
CA ALA A 48 15.72 6.78 -9.02
C ALA A 48 14.46 6.12 -9.62
N VAL A 49 13.53 5.62 -8.79
CA VAL A 49 12.28 5.03 -9.27
C VAL A 49 11.36 6.05 -9.96
N GLN A 50 11.32 7.28 -9.44
CA GLN A 50 10.52 8.37 -10.02
C GLN A 50 11.14 8.84 -11.33
N THR A 51 12.46 9.00 -11.35
CA THR A 51 13.23 9.39 -12.55
C THR A 51 12.99 8.43 -13.72
N ALA A 52 12.85 7.13 -13.45
CA ALA A 52 12.59 6.15 -14.49
C ALA A 52 11.12 6.05 -14.91
N VAL A 53 10.20 6.16 -13.96
CA VAL A 53 8.78 5.88 -14.19
C VAL A 53 8.05 7.10 -14.75
N ILE A 54 8.33 8.30 -14.22
CA ILE A 54 7.60 9.53 -14.60
C ILE A 54 7.68 9.81 -16.11
N PRO A 55 8.85 9.77 -16.77
CA PRO A 55 8.93 10.02 -18.20
C PRO A 55 8.14 9.02 -19.05
N VAL A 56 8.08 7.75 -18.62
CA VAL A 56 7.30 6.71 -19.30
C VAL A 56 5.80 7.03 -19.24
N LEU A 57 5.30 7.46 -18.08
CA LEU A 57 3.90 7.83 -17.92
C LEU A 57 3.57 9.14 -18.65
N MET A 58 4.47 10.11 -18.64
CA MET A 58 4.25 11.41 -19.28
C MET A 58 4.14 11.31 -20.81
N ARG A 59 4.68 10.25 -21.43
CA ARG A 59 4.45 9.97 -22.86
C ARG A 59 2.97 9.78 -23.19
N ALA A 60 2.16 9.33 -22.23
CA ALA A 60 0.71 9.20 -22.39
C ALA A 60 -0.07 10.53 -22.30
N ARG A 61 0.61 11.68 -22.14
CA ARG A 61 -0.04 13.00 -21.97
C ARG A 61 -0.89 13.39 -23.17
N HIS A 62 -0.39 13.14 -24.38
CA HIS A 62 -1.05 13.50 -25.65
C HIS A 62 -1.57 12.27 -26.35
N LEU A 63 -2.75 11.78 -25.95
CA LEU A 63 -3.37 10.60 -26.56
C LEU A 63 -3.65 10.75 -28.06
N GLY A 64 -3.82 11.98 -28.56
CA GLY A 64 -4.05 12.25 -29.99
C GLY A 64 -2.83 12.01 -30.88
N ASP A 65 -1.63 12.10 -30.32
CA ASP A 65 -0.37 11.95 -31.08
C ASP A 65 0.19 10.52 -31.04
N ILE A 66 -0.42 9.64 -30.23
CA ILE A 66 0.10 8.30 -30.00
C ILE A 66 -0.53 7.31 -30.97
N ARG A 67 0.23 6.89 -31.98
CA ARG A 67 -0.17 5.81 -32.90
C ARG A 67 -0.22 4.43 -32.24
N LYS A 68 0.41 4.27 -31.07
CA LYS A 68 0.45 3.02 -30.29
C LYS A 68 0.00 3.31 -28.85
N ALA A 69 -0.89 2.46 -28.33
CA ALA A 69 -1.28 2.56 -26.91
C ALA A 69 -0.05 2.48 -26.00
N PRO A 70 0.03 3.30 -24.94
CA PRO A 70 1.10 3.19 -23.97
C PRO A 70 1.07 1.80 -23.33
N GLY A 71 2.23 1.13 -23.28
CA GLY A 71 2.36 -0.19 -22.66
C GLY A 71 2.10 -0.14 -21.14
N ASP A 72 1.77 -1.29 -20.59
CA ASP A 72 1.60 -1.46 -19.15
C ASP A 72 2.96 -1.40 -18.43
N LEU A 73 2.98 -0.95 -17.19
CA LEU A 73 4.20 -0.77 -16.43
C LEU A 73 4.19 -1.57 -15.13
N CYS A 74 5.22 -2.38 -14.95
CA CYS A 74 5.46 -3.12 -13.71
C CYS A 74 6.70 -2.54 -13.02
N VAL A 75 6.56 -2.15 -11.75
CA VAL A 75 7.64 -1.51 -10.99
C VAL A 75 7.91 -2.29 -9.72
N SER A 76 9.14 -2.77 -9.58
CA SER A 76 9.63 -3.38 -8.35
C SER A 76 10.67 -2.45 -7.70
N ALA A 77 10.35 -1.96 -6.52
CA ALA A 77 11.26 -1.11 -5.76
C ALA A 77 11.04 -1.25 -4.26
N PRO A 78 12.06 -1.08 -3.42
CA PRO A 78 11.96 -1.20 -1.97
C PRO A 78 10.87 -0.29 -1.38
N THR A 79 10.38 -0.63 -0.18
CA THR A 79 9.48 0.29 0.56
C THR A 79 10.26 1.55 0.93
N GLY A 80 9.62 2.72 0.72
CA GLY A 80 10.27 4.01 0.99
C GLY A 80 11.07 4.60 -0.18
N SER A 81 11.14 3.92 -1.34
CA SER A 81 11.80 4.42 -2.55
C SER A 81 11.02 5.50 -3.30
N GLY A 82 9.85 5.92 -2.82
CA GLY A 82 9.05 6.95 -3.46
C GLY A 82 8.09 6.46 -4.55
N LYS A 83 7.73 5.16 -4.58
CA LYS A 83 6.79 4.57 -5.57
C LYS A 83 5.47 5.32 -5.71
N THR A 84 4.89 5.77 -4.59
CA THR A 84 3.60 6.49 -4.60
C THR A 84 3.68 7.78 -5.42
N LEU A 85 4.74 8.56 -5.25
CA LEU A 85 4.93 9.78 -6.02
C LEU A 85 5.21 9.51 -7.51
N ALA A 86 5.81 8.37 -7.83
CA ALA A 86 6.11 7.98 -9.20
C ALA A 86 4.84 7.86 -10.08
N TYR A 87 3.68 7.54 -9.49
CA TYR A 87 2.40 7.53 -10.22
C TYR A 87 1.50 8.73 -9.88
N VAL A 88 1.54 9.27 -8.68
CA VAL A 88 0.67 10.40 -8.28
C VAL A 88 0.98 11.66 -9.08
N LEU A 89 2.26 12.03 -9.20
CA LEU A 89 2.66 13.26 -9.87
C LEU A 89 2.27 13.26 -11.36
N PRO A 90 2.63 12.24 -12.17
CA PRO A 90 2.25 12.24 -13.57
C PRO A 90 0.73 12.10 -13.80
N ILE A 91 0.00 11.35 -12.97
CA ILE A 91 -1.46 11.27 -13.07
C ILE A 91 -2.10 12.65 -12.85
N ILE A 92 -1.67 13.40 -11.83
CA ILE A 92 -2.17 14.75 -11.58
C ILE A 92 -1.84 15.67 -12.76
N GLU A 93 -0.60 15.64 -13.26
CA GLU A 93 -0.18 16.49 -14.37
C GLU A 93 -0.99 16.21 -15.63
N ILE A 94 -1.15 14.93 -15.99
CA ILE A 94 -1.88 14.51 -17.19
C ILE A 94 -3.37 14.85 -17.08
N LEU A 95 -3.99 14.61 -15.93
CA LEU A 95 -5.42 14.85 -15.73
C LEU A 95 -5.76 16.31 -15.43
N SER A 96 -4.80 17.15 -15.07
CA SER A 96 -5.05 18.57 -14.74
C SER A 96 -5.65 19.36 -15.90
N GLN A 97 -5.45 18.91 -17.14
CA GLN A 97 -5.96 19.56 -18.38
C GLN A 97 -7.34 19.03 -18.81
N ARG A 98 -7.96 18.16 -18.02
CA ARG A 98 -9.27 17.62 -18.38
C ARG A 98 -10.34 18.70 -18.39
N VAL A 99 -11.27 18.62 -19.33
CA VAL A 99 -12.41 19.55 -19.44
C VAL A 99 -13.61 19.03 -18.66
N VAL A 100 -13.90 17.73 -18.73
CA VAL A 100 -15.07 17.10 -18.10
C VAL A 100 -14.64 16.17 -16.99
N THR A 101 -15.30 16.22 -15.83
CA THR A 101 -15.06 15.28 -14.72
C THR A 101 -15.56 13.89 -15.10
N ARG A 102 -14.65 12.93 -15.17
CA ARG A 102 -14.91 11.50 -15.40
C ARG A 102 -13.88 10.70 -14.62
N LEU A 103 -14.26 9.49 -14.18
CA LEU A 103 -13.33 8.58 -13.51
C LEU A 103 -12.27 8.11 -14.50
N ARG A 104 -11.08 8.72 -14.43
CA ARG A 104 -9.95 8.46 -15.32
C ARG A 104 -8.79 7.74 -14.67
N ALA A 105 -8.68 7.79 -13.35
CA ALA A 105 -7.66 7.05 -12.62
C ALA A 105 -8.29 6.27 -11.46
N LEU A 106 -7.99 4.98 -11.42
CA LEU A 106 -8.41 4.06 -10.39
C LEU A 106 -7.18 3.51 -9.68
N VAL A 107 -7.08 3.73 -8.37
CA VAL A 107 -5.97 3.23 -7.54
C VAL A 107 -6.51 2.19 -6.58
N VAL A 108 -6.04 0.96 -6.72
CA VAL A 108 -6.46 -0.19 -5.91
C VAL A 108 -5.37 -0.55 -4.91
N LEU A 109 -5.72 -0.59 -3.63
CA LEU A 109 -4.82 -0.82 -2.51
C LEU A 109 -5.38 -1.89 -1.57
N PRO A 110 -4.52 -2.67 -0.89
CA PRO A 110 -4.97 -3.78 -0.06
C PRO A 110 -5.58 -3.37 1.28
N THR A 111 -5.37 -2.15 1.75
CA THR A 111 -5.85 -1.70 3.06
C THR A 111 -6.44 -0.30 3.01
N ARG A 112 -7.39 -0.06 3.93
CA ARG A 112 -8.06 1.25 4.10
C ARG A 112 -7.07 2.36 4.47
N ASP A 113 -6.09 2.06 5.30
CA ASP A 113 -5.12 3.05 5.78
C ASP A 113 -4.18 3.49 4.65
N LEU A 114 -3.77 2.56 3.76
CA LEU A 114 -3.03 2.91 2.53
C LEU A 114 -3.86 3.79 1.60
N CYS A 115 -5.16 3.51 1.45
CA CYS A 115 -6.04 4.36 0.64
C CYS A 115 -6.09 5.80 1.17
N ILE A 116 -6.12 5.97 2.50
CA ILE A 116 -6.11 7.29 3.12
C ILE A 116 -4.78 7.99 2.86
N GLN A 117 -3.66 7.31 3.05
CA GLN A 117 -2.32 7.85 2.81
C GLN A 117 -2.13 8.30 1.36
N VAL A 118 -2.54 7.47 0.40
CA VAL A 118 -2.46 7.83 -1.02
C VAL A 118 -3.38 9.00 -1.34
N LYS A 119 -4.57 9.07 -0.73
CA LYS A 119 -5.46 10.22 -0.86
C LYS A 119 -4.80 11.51 -0.37
N GLU A 120 -4.22 11.50 0.82
CA GLU A 120 -3.50 12.65 1.39
C GLU A 120 -2.34 13.09 0.49
N THR A 121 -1.64 12.13 -0.12
CA THR A 121 -0.60 12.42 -1.12
C THR A 121 -1.20 13.13 -2.34
N PHE A 122 -2.28 12.61 -2.92
CA PHE A 122 -2.97 13.30 -4.03
C PHE A 122 -3.44 14.70 -3.64
N GLU A 123 -4.07 14.87 -2.46
CA GLU A 123 -4.58 16.13 -1.96
C GLU A 123 -3.47 17.19 -1.76
N THR A 124 -2.26 16.74 -1.46
CA THR A 124 -1.10 17.62 -1.34
C THR A 124 -0.73 18.27 -2.68
N PHE A 125 -0.70 17.49 -3.75
CA PHE A 125 -0.21 17.92 -5.06
C PHE A 125 -1.29 18.40 -6.03
N VAL A 126 -2.56 18.08 -5.76
CA VAL A 126 -3.69 18.49 -6.60
C VAL A 126 -4.07 19.97 -6.45
N LYS A 127 -3.54 20.63 -5.43
CA LYS A 127 -3.85 22.05 -5.13
C LYS A 127 -3.57 22.94 -6.34
N GLY A 128 -4.56 23.78 -6.68
CA GLY A 128 -4.52 24.63 -7.87
C GLY A 128 -4.98 23.92 -9.16
N THR A 129 -5.68 22.78 -9.04
CA THR A 129 -6.42 22.13 -10.11
C THR A 129 -7.87 21.90 -9.67
N ASP A 130 -8.76 21.63 -10.63
CA ASP A 130 -10.15 21.29 -10.38
C ASP A 130 -10.37 19.76 -10.25
N LEU A 131 -9.30 18.97 -10.14
CA LEU A 131 -9.39 17.51 -10.03
C LEU A 131 -10.09 17.09 -8.72
N LYS A 132 -11.02 16.16 -8.85
CA LYS A 132 -11.81 15.63 -7.75
C LYS A 132 -11.33 14.23 -7.40
N ILE A 133 -10.90 14.05 -6.15
CA ILE A 133 -10.33 12.81 -5.63
C ILE A 133 -11.26 12.26 -4.55
N ALA A 134 -11.61 10.98 -4.65
CA ALA A 134 -12.40 10.30 -3.64
C ALA A 134 -11.77 8.98 -3.19
N THR A 135 -12.18 8.55 -2.00
CA THR A 135 -11.88 7.21 -1.48
C THR A 135 -13.15 6.44 -1.23
N SER A 136 -13.13 5.15 -1.57
CA SER A 136 -14.16 4.19 -1.24
C SER A 136 -13.54 3.00 -0.51
N THR A 137 -13.71 2.96 0.80
CA THR A 137 -13.03 1.99 1.68
C THR A 137 -13.98 1.32 2.67
N GLY A 138 -15.28 1.64 2.60
CA GLY A 138 -16.28 1.15 3.52
C GLY A 138 -16.20 1.75 4.94
N GLN A 139 -15.55 2.91 5.09
CA GLN A 139 -15.56 3.67 6.35
C GLN A 139 -16.83 4.51 6.49
N ASN A 140 -17.36 4.95 5.37
CA ASN A 140 -18.65 5.63 5.27
C ASN A 140 -19.75 4.64 4.90
N SER A 141 -21.02 5.05 5.06
CA SER A 141 -22.13 4.25 4.57
C SER A 141 -22.07 4.10 3.05
N PHE A 142 -22.60 2.99 2.54
CA PHE A 142 -22.55 2.72 1.08
C PHE A 142 -23.25 3.83 0.29
N ALA A 143 -24.42 4.26 0.74
CA ALA A 143 -25.17 5.35 0.12
C ALA A 143 -24.38 6.67 0.07
N HIS A 144 -23.61 6.98 1.11
CA HIS A 144 -22.77 8.18 1.12
C HIS A 144 -21.63 8.07 0.09
N GLU A 145 -20.99 6.89 -0.02
CA GLU A 145 -19.95 6.68 -1.04
C GLU A 145 -20.55 6.74 -2.45
N GLN A 146 -21.76 6.18 -2.67
CA GLN A 146 -22.48 6.31 -3.95
C GLN A 146 -22.71 7.77 -4.33
N ALA A 147 -23.22 8.59 -3.41
CA ALA A 147 -23.47 10.01 -3.64
C ALA A 147 -22.20 10.83 -3.96
N ILE A 148 -21.03 10.40 -3.43
CA ILE A 148 -19.74 11.02 -3.76
C ILE A 148 -19.29 10.63 -5.17
N LEU A 149 -19.48 9.38 -5.55
CA LEU A 149 -18.93 8.83 -6.80
C LEU A 149 -19.78 9.20 -8.02
N VAL A 150 -21.10 9.17 -7.86
CA VAL A 150 -22.05 9.36 -8.95
C VAL A 150 -23.04 10.45 -8.58
N GLY A 151 -23.25 11.40 -9.48
CA GLY A 151 -24.30 12.41 -9.33
C GLY A 151 -25.67 11.79 -9.34
N GLU A 152 -26.60 12.38 -8.60
CA GLU A 152 -28.01 12.11 -8.81
C GLU A 152 -28.32 12.43 -10.27
N SER A 153 -28.83 11.47 -10.99
CA SER A 153 -29.46 11.73 -12.27
C SER A 153 -30.69 12.59 -11.94
N HIS A 154 -30.54 13.91 -11.98
CA HIS A 154 -31.73 14.78 -12.00
C HIS A 154 -32.49 14.31 -13.21
N SER A 155 -33.48 13.54 -12.97
CA SER A 155 -34.45 13.01 -13.93
C SER A 155 -35.28 14.17 -14.46
N ASN A 156 -34.64 14.99 -15.31
CA ASN A 156 -35.43 15.71 -16.29
C ASN A 156 -35.82 14.65 -17.31
N PRO A 157 -37.08 14.22 -17.37
CA PRO A 157 -37.53 13.15 -18.26
C PRO A 157 -37.20 13.42 -19.74
N ASN A 158 -36.87 14.67 -20.06
CA ASN A 158 -36.53 15.12 -21.41
C ASN A 158 -35.03 15.28 -21.65
N SER A 159 -34.15 15.07 -20.68
CA SER A 159 -32.70 15.09 -20.97
C SER A 159 -32.26 13.72 -21.48
N PRO A 160 -31.42 13.70 -22.53
CA PRO A 160 -30.89 12.44 -23.05
C PRO A 160 -30.14 11.72 -21.93
N ARG A 161 -30.52 10.45 -21.63
CA ARG A 161 -29.73 9.60 -20.74
C ARG A 161 -28.34 9.46 -21.33
N VAL A 162 -27.35 10.07 -20.68
CA VAL A 162 -25.96 9.95 -21.08
C VAL A 162 -25.50 8.55 -20.72
N LEU A 163 -25.10 7.78 -21.73
CA LEU A 163 -24.49 6.47 -21.51
C LEU A 163 -23.22 6.64 -20.64
N GLY A 164 -23.18 5.90 -19.52
CA GLY A 164 -22.01 5.88 -18.66
C GLY A 164 -22.05 6.78 -17.43
N GLY A 165 -23.20 7.39 -17.13
CA GLY A 165 -23.43 8.11 -15.87
C GLY A 165 -22.60 9.39 -15.70
N HIS A 166 -22.97 10.19 -14.71
CA HIS A 166 -22.22 11.39 -14.32
C HIS A 166 -21.27 11.05 -13.18
N SER A 167 -20.02 10.69 -13.50
CA SER A 167 -18.98 10.59 -12.46
C SER A 167 -18.70 11.97 -11.86
N ARG A 168 -18.67 12.03 -10.53
CA ARG A 168 -18.34 13.23 -9.75
C ARG A 168 -16.85 13.32 -9.41
N VAL A 169 -16.08 12.29 -9.75
CA VAL A 169 -14.67 12.15 -9.37
C VAL A 169 -13.81 11.84 -10.59
N ASP A 170 -12.57 12.33 -10.56
CA ASP A 170 -11.56 12.06 -11.58
C ASP A 170 -10.65 10.90 -11.17
N VAL A 171 -10.36 10.81 -9.86
CA VAL A 171 -9.51 9.78 -9.25
C VAL A 171 -10.26 9.08 -8.14
N LEU A 172 -10.34 7.76 -8.21
CA LEU A 172 -10.89 6.92 -7.15
C LEU A 172 -9.79 6.05 -6.54
N ILE A 173 -9.67 6.11 -5.23
CA ILE A 173 -8.73 5.30 -4.44
C ILE A 173 -9.56 4.34 -3.59
N THR A 174 -9.35 3.03 -3.75
CA THR A 174 -10.28 2.05 -3.18
C THR A 174 -9.62 0.74 -2.77
N THR A 175 -10.34 -0.07 -2.00
CA THR A 175 -9.98 -1.46 -1.73
C THR A 175 -10.75 -2.41 -2.65
N PRO A 176 -10.22 -3.60 -2.99
CA PRO A 176 -10.85 -4.51 -3.95
C PRO A 176 -12.32 -4.84 -3.65
N GLY A 177 -12.61 -5.24 -2.42
CA GLY A 177 -13.98 -5.64 -2.04
C GLY A 177 -14.97 -4.49 -2.22
N ARG A 178 -14.61 -3.28 -1.80
CA ARG A 178 -15.52 -2.12 -1.91
C ARG A 178 -15.72 -1.67 -3.36
N LEU A 179 -14.69 -1.82 -4.18
CA LEU A 179 -14.80 -1.55 -5.62
C LEU A 179 -15.80 -2.50 -6.29
N ILE A 180 -15.74 -3.79 -5.97
CA ILE A 180 -16.70 -4.78 -6.48
C ILE A 180 -18.13 -4.43 -6.05
N ASP A 181 -18.32 -4.01 -4.79
CA ASP A 181 -19.64 -3.57 -4.31
C ASP A 181 -20.17 -2.44 -5.19
N HIS A 182 -19.33 -1.43 -5.53
CA HIS A 182 -19.75 -0.33 -6.39
C HIS A 182 -19.99 -0.76 -7.85
N ILE A 183 -19.16 -1.62 -8.42
CA ILE A 183 -19.37 -2.15 -9.77
C ILE A 183 -20.70 -2.90 -9.88
N LYS A 184 -21.06 -3.67 -8.84
CA LYS A 184 -22.29 -4.49 -8.84
C LYS A 184 -23.56 -3.73 -8.45
N SER A 185 -23.46 -2.75 -7.55
CA SER A 185 -24.61 -2.22 -6.83
C SER A 185 -24.77 -0.70 -6.88
N THR A 186 -23.86 0.04 -7.55
CA THR A 186 -24.00 1.49 -7.69
C THR A 186 -24.52 1.82 -9.08
N PRO A 187 -25.75 2.32 -9.20
CA PRO A 187 -26.30 2.74 -10.48
C PRO A 187 -25.41 3.79 -11.15
N ASN A 188 -25.22 3.68 -12.45
CA ASN A 188 -24.42 4.60 -13.26
C ASN A 188 -22.91 4.67 -12.90
N PHE A 189 -22.41 3.79 -12.05
CA PHE A 189 -20.97 3.66 -11.83
C PHE A 189 -20.34 2.87 -12.97
N THR A 190 -19.37 3.47 -13.66
CA THR A 190 -18.73 2.87 -14.84
C THR A 190 -17.24 3.18 -14.89
N LEU A 191 -16.46 2.26 -15.47
CA LEU A 191 -15.02 2.39 -15.71
C LEU A 191 -14.70 2.72 -17.19
N GLN A 192 -15.71 3.07 -18.00
CA GLN A 192 -15.54 3.30 -19.45
C GLN A 192 -14.57 4.44 -19.82
N HIS A 193 -14.35 5.41 -18.91
CA HIS A 193 -13.46 6.54 -19.15
C HIS A 193 -12.07 6.35 -18.49
N LEU A 194 -11.81 5.16 -17.95
CA LEU A 194 -10.57 4.88 -17.23
C LEU A 194 -9.37 4.98 -18.18
N ARG A 195 -8.34 5.70 -17.74
CA ARG A 195 -7.03 5.81 -18.42
C ARG A 195 -5.94 5.09 -17.65
N PHE A 196 -5.98 5.16 -16.34
CA PHE A 196 -4.97 4.58 -15.46
C PHE A 196 -5.60 3.62 -14.45
N LEU A 197 -5.12 2.39 -14.43
CA LEU A 197 -5.40 1.42 -13.38
C LEU A 197 -4.12 1.18 -12.60
N VAL A 198 -4.01 1.75 -11.40
CA VAL A 198 -2.88 1.58 -10.50
C VAL A 198 -3.20 0.46 -9.51
N ILE A 199 -2.33 -0.53 -9.44
CA ILE A 199 -2.38 -1.63 -8.45
C ILE A 199 -1.14 -1.49 -7.58
N ASP A 200 -1.28 -0.87 -6.42
CA ASP A 200 -0.17 -0.69 -5.49
C ASP A 200 -0.16 -1.80 -4.42
N GLU A 201 1.02 -2.16 -3.93
CA GLU A 201 1.23 -3.40 -3.16
C GLU A 201 0.69 -4.64 -3.91
N ALA A 202 0.95 -4.69 -5.22
CA ALA A 202 0.41 -5.67 -6.16
C ALA A 202 0.67 -7.12 -5.73
N ASP A 203 1.81 -7.39 -5.12
CA ASP A 203 2.15 -8.70 -4.59
C ASP A 203 1.17 -9.19 -3.51
N ARG A 204 0.64 -8.29 -2.71
CA ARG A 204 -0.35 -8.61 -1.69
C ARG A 204 -1.73 -8.81 -2.32
N LEU A 205 -2.13 -7.92 -3.22
CA LEU A 205 -3.41 -7.98 -3.89
C LEU A 205 -3.56 -9.25 -4.74
N LEU A 206 -2.51 -9.64 -5.46
CA LEU A 206 -2.50 -10.85 -6.29
C LEU A 206 -2.41 -12.15 -5.48
N ASN A 207 -2.00 -12.08 -4.20
CA ASN A 207 -2.01 -13.23 -3.30
C ASN A 207 -3.31 -13.38 -2.50
N GLN A 208 -4.19 -12.39 -2.53
CA GLN A 208 -5.50 -12.42 -1.89
C GLN A 208 -6.54 -12.88 -2.90
N SER A 209 -7.11 -14.06 -2.70
CA SER A 209 -8.20 -14.62 -3.52
C SER A 209 -9.57 -13.97 -3.17
N PHE A 210 -9.63 -12.65 -3.07
CA PHE A 210 -10.88 -11.96 -2.83
C PHE A 210 -11.75 -11.95 -4.09
N GLN A 211 -12.79 -12.78 -4.14
CA GLN A 211 -13.96 -12.67 -5.04
C GLN A 211 -13.61 -12.35 -6.51
N ASP A 212 -12.51 -12.88 -7.03
CA ASP A 212 -12.05 -12.63 -8.41
C ASP A 212 -12.07 -11.13 -8.82
N TRP A 213 -11.70 -10.26 -7.85
CA TRP A 213 -11.77 -8.81 -8.00
C TRP A 213 -11.13 -8.30 -9.28
N LEU A 214 -10.01 -8.87 -9.65
CA LEU A 214 -9.27 -8.48 -10.86
C LEU A 214 -10.07 -8.81 -12.12
N PHE A 215 -10.69 -10.00 -12.17
CA PHE A 215 -11.56 -10.40 -13.27
C PHE A 215 -12.76 -9.45 -13.42
N HIS A 216 -13.40 -9.06 -12.32
CA HIS A 216 -14.52 -8.11 -12.37
C HIS A 216 -14.08 -6.73 -12.86
N ILE A 217 -12.91 -6.23 -12.46
CA ILE A 217 -12.40 -4.95 -12.93
C ILE A 217 -12.07 -5.02 -14.42
N LEU A 218 -11.31 -6.03 -14.85
CA LEU A 218 -10.91 -6.18 -16.24
C LEU A 218 -12.11 -6.34 -17.16
N ASN A 219 -13.12 -7.10 -16.76
CA ASN A 219 -14.37 -7.21 -17.49
C ASN A 219 -15.20 -5.92 -17.52
N SER A 220 -15.05 -5.06 -16.52
CA SER A 220 -15.73 -3.75 -16.51
C SER A 220 -14.99 -2.71 -17.35
N ILE A 221 -13.69 -2.87 -17.54
CA ILE A 221 -12.87 -2.03 -18.40
C ILE A 221 -13.04 -2.45 -19.87
N HIS A 222 -13.09 -3.76 -20.13
CA HIS A 222 -13.26 -4.34 -21.45
C HIS A 222 -14.53 -5.19 -21.48
N PRO A 223 -15.71 -4.57 -21.55
CA PRO A 223 -16.95 -5.35 -21.64
C PRO A 223 -16.91 -6.20 -22.91
N SER A 224 -17.14 -7.50 -22.77
CA SER A 224 -17.32 -8.37 -23.92
C SER A 224 -18.53 -7.87 -24.75
N PRO A 225 -18.52 -8.01 -26.08
CA PRO A 225 -19.60 -7.55 -26.94
C PRO A 225 -20.98 -8.15 -26.60
N GLU A 226 -21.00 -9.24 -25.84
CA GLU A 226 -22.23 -9.90 -25.38
C GLU A 226 -22.90 -9.26 -24.16
N ARG A 227 -22.28 -8.28 -23.48
CA ARG A 227 -22.94 -7.57 -22.40
C ARG A 227 -23.94 -6.57 -22.95
N LYS A 228 -25.16 -7.02 -23.12
CA LYS A 228 -26.33 -6.18 -23.29
C LYS A 228 -26.50 -5.33 -22.02
N PHE A 229 -26.42 -4.02 -22.18
CA PHE A 229 -26.73 -3.11 -21.08
C PHE A 229 -28.23 -3.17 -20.81
N LEU A 230 -28.63 -3.78 -19.71
CA LEU A 230 -30.03 -3.75 -19.24
C LEU A 230 -30.34 -2.32 -18.79
N GLY A 231 -31.35 -1.71 -19.40
CA GLY A 231 -31.95 -0.48 -18.88
C GLY A 231 -32.52 -0.71 -17.48
N ALA A 232 -32.73 0.36 -16.71
CA ALA A 232 -33.33 0.28 -15.37
C ALA A 232 -34.75 -0.36 -15.35
N ASP A 233 -35.38 -0.52 -16.50
CA ASP A 233 -36.70 -1.12 -16.76
C ASP A 233 -36.62 -2.57 -17.27
N GLY A 234 -35.43 -3.17 -17.30
CA GLY A 234 -35.27 -4.54 -17.80
C GLY A 234 -35.35 -4.69 -19.32
N SER A 235 -35.48 -3.61 -20.09
CA SER A 235 -35.52 -3.66 -21.54
C SER A 235 -34.13 -3.83 -22.13
N GLU A 236 -33.95 -4.77 -23.05
CA GLU A 236 -32.67 -5.12 -23.68
C GLU A 236 -32.17 -4.10 -24.71
N THR A 237 -32.87 -3.01 -24.96
CA THR A 237 -32.54 -2.04 -26.01
C THR A 237 -32.20 -0.68 -25.43
N ILE A 238 -30.93 -0.34 -25.47
CA ILE A 238 -30.48 1.05 -25.29
C ILE A 238 -30.86 1.79 -26.57
N GLN A 239 -31.89 2.64 -26.52
CA GLN A 239 -32.19 3.58 -27.59
C GLN A 239 -31.11 4.67 -27.58
N VAL A 240 -30.04 4.47 -28.37
CA VAL A 240 -29.04 5.47 -28.59
C VAL A 240 -29.64 6.56 -29.49
N LYS A 241 -29.73 7.80 -29.01
CA LYS A 241 -30.07 8.92 -29.87
C LYS A 241 -29.02 9.05 -30.96
N ARG A 242 -29.47 9.13 -32.21
CA ARG A 242 -28.60 9.32 -33.35
C ARG A 242 -28.72 10.74 -33.88
N ASP A 243 -27.66 11.27 -34.42
CA ASP A 243 -27.68 12.53 -35.15
C ASP A 243 -28.38 12.37 -36.53
N HIS A 244 -28.46 13.45 -37.29
CA HIS A 244 -29.08 13.47 -38.62
C HIS A 244 -28.31 12.61 -39.65
N LEU A 245 -27.08 12.18 -39.34
CA LEU A 245 -26.25 11.29 -40.18
C LEU A 245 -26.33 9.83 -39.72
N GLY A 246 -27.10 9.56 -38.66
CA GLY A 246 -27.25 8.21 -38.10
C GLY A 246 -26.19 7.82 -37.08
N PHE A 247 -25.27 8.72 -36.71
CA PHE A 247 -24.26 8.46 -35.71
C PHE A 247 -24.84 8.64 -34.29
N PRO A 248 -24.44 7.78 -33.36
CA PRO A 248 -24.89 7.92 -31.98
C PRO A 248 -24.35 9.19 -31.34
N ILE A 249 -25.23 9.96 -30.68
CA ILE A 249 -24.85 11.14 -29.92
C ILE A 249 -24.41 10.67 -28.52
N HIS A 250 -23.13 10.73 -28.25
CA HIS A 250 -22.53 10.27 -27.00
C HIS A 250 -21.75 11.35 -26.28
N ASP A 251 -21.65 11.19 -24.98
CA ASP A 251 -20.58 11.79 -24.21
C ASP A 251 -19.22 11.17 -24.63
N ALA A 252 -18.10 11.80 -24.25
CA ALA A 252 -16.77 11.29 -24.57
C ALA A 252 -16.58 9.86 -24.05
N ILE A 253 -16.49 8.89 -24.94
CA ILE A 253 -16.29 7.47 -24.67
C ILE A 253 -14.80 7.15 -24.79
N ALA A 254 -14.26 6.38 -23.84
CA ALA A 254 -12.89 5.90 -23.96
C ALA A 254 -12.74 5.00 -25.21
N PRO A 255 -11.62 5.13 -25.96
CA PRO A 255 -11.42 4.37 -27.19
C PRO A 255 -11.62 2.85 -27.05
N GLY A 256 -11.32 2.26 -25.89
CA GLY A 256 -11.56 0.84 -25.62
C GLY A 256 -13.02 0.39 -25.70
N PHE A 257 -13.99 1.32 -25.67
CA PHE A 257 -15.42 1.03 -25.80
C PHE A 257 -15.95 1.22 -27.24
N LEU A 258 -15.20 1.88 -28.11
CA LEU A 258 -15.67 2.21 -29.45
C LEU A 258 -16.04 0.95 -30.26
N SER A 259 -15.21 -0.08 -30.23
CA SER A 259 -15.46 -1.34 -30.93
C SER A 259 -16.73 -2.05 -30.44
N SER A 260 -17.06 -1.93 -29.15
CA SER A 260 -18.26 -2.54 -28.57
C SER A 260 -19.55 -1.82 -28.95
N PHE A 261 -19.48 -0.51 -29.25
CA PHE A 261 -20.65 0.29 -29.59
C PHE A 261 -20.94 0.36 -31.07
N PHE A 262 -19.90 0.37 -31.91
CA PHE A 262 -20.07 0.66 -33.32
C PHE A 262 -20.04 -0.59 -34.20
N GLN A 263 -19.68 -1.78 -33.64
CA GLN A 263 -19.50 -2.99 -34.45
C GLN A 263 -18.76 -2.64 -35.76
N LEU A 264 -17.62 -1.95 -35.59
CA LEU A 264 -16.79 -1.59 -36.72
C LEU A 264 -16.44 -2.85 -37.51
N PRO A 265 -16.55 -2.86 -38.85
CA PRO A 265 -16.15 -4.01 -39.64
C PRO A 265 -14.70 -4.36 -39.30
N GLU A 266 -14.42 -5.64 -39.11
CA GLU A 266 -13.06 -6.13 -39.00
C GLU A 266 -12.32 -5.76 -40.26
N SER A 267 -11.27 -4.94 -40.12
CA SER A 267 -10.41 -4.63 -41.27
C SER A 267 -9.33 -5.70 -41.36
N ASP A 268 -9.00 -6.13 -42.57
CA ASP A 268 -7.89 -7.07 -42.84
C ASP A 268 -6.51 -6.46 -42.54
N VAL A 269 -6.47 -5.20 -42.19
CA VAL A 269 -5.26 -4.49 -41.72
C VAL A 269 -5.29 -4.53 -40.20
N GLU A 270 -4.21 -4.94 -39.55
CA GLU A 270 -4.05 -4.85 -38.10
C GLU A 270 -4.34 -3.41 -37.64
N ASP A 271 -5.57 -3.16 -37.20
CA ASP A 271 -5.93 -1.88 -36.61
C ASP A 271 -5.05 -1.65 -35.41
N PRO A 272 -4.49 -0.44 -35.21
CA PRO A 272 -3.76 -0.11 -34.03
C PRO A 272 -4.68 -0.41 -32.84
N LYS A 273 -4.25 -1.34 -31.98
CA LYS A 273 -5.02 -1.77 -30.79
C LYS A 273 -5.62 -0.54 -30.14
N ALA A 274 -6.96 -0.52 -30.01
CA ALA A 274 -7.66 0.56 -29.35
C ALA A 274 -6.96 0.95 -28.06
N LEU A 275 -6.83 2.25 -27.79
CA LEU A 275 -6.13 2.80 -26.62
C LEU A 275 -6.69 2.12 -25.36
N SER A 276 -5.94 1.16 -24.85
CA SER A 276 -6.33 0.41 -23.65
C SER A 276 -6.02 1.21 -22.41
N VAL A 277 -6.69 0.88 -21.32
CA VAL A 277 -6.33 1.39 -19.99
C VAL A 277 -4.90 0.99 -19.67
N GLN A 278 -4.04 1.96 -19.33
CA GLN A 278 -2.69 1.68 -18.89
C GLN A 278 -2.69 1.12 -17.47
N LYS A 279 -2.18 -0.10 -17.31
CA LYS A 279 -2.07 -0.77 -16.01
C LYS A 279 -0.70 -0.51 -15.41
N LEU A 280 -0.69 -0.06 -14.16
CA LEU A 280 0.50 0.34 -13.43
C LEU A 280 0.58 -0.52 -12.16
N LEU A 281 1.54 -1.43 -12.12
CA LEU A 281 1.73 -2.34 -11.00
C LEU A 281 2.93 -1.91 -10.18
N PHE A 282 2.71 -1.56 -8.92
CA PHE A 282 3.76 -1.22 -7.98
C PHE A 282 3.85 -2.24 -6.86
N SER A 283 5.06 -2.71 -6.58
CA SER A 283 5.32 -3.68 -5.52
C SER A 283 6.73 -3.54 -4.95
N ALA A 284 6.94 -4.05 -3.75
CA ALA A 284 8.30 -4.26 -3.24
C ALA A 284 8.94 -5.51 -3.88
N THR A 285 8.12 -6.47 -4.30
CA THR A 285 8.54 -7.73 -4.91
C THR A 285 7.52 -8.16 -5.94
N LEU A 286 7.88 -8.23 -7.21
CA LEU A 286 6.98 -8.72 -8.24
C LEU A 286 6.90 -10.26 -8.20
N THR A 287 5.70 -10.80 -8.32
CA THR A 287 5.53 -12.26 -8.41
C THR A 287 6.06 -12.77 -9.75
N ARG A 288 6.81 -13.87 -9.72
CA ARG A 288 7.24 -14.59 -10.93
C ARG A 288 6.29 -15.74 -11.30
N ASN A 289 5.13 -15.87 -10.63
CA ASN A 289 4.16 -16.90 -10.94
C ASN A 289 3.45 -16.59 -12.27
N PRO A 290 3.65 -17.41 -13.34
CA PRO A 290 3.11 -17.13 -14.67
C PRO A 290 1.58 -17.02 -14.69
N ALA A 291 0.87 -17.83 -13.91
CA ALA A 291 -0.58 -17.81 -13.85
C ALA A 291 -1.12 -16.48 -13.29
N LYS A 292 -0.46 -15.92 -12.27
CA LYS A 292 -0.85 -14.62 -11.69
C LYS A 292 -0.53 -13.46 -12.62
N ILE A 293 0.54 -13.56 -13.39
CA ILE A 293 0.91 -12.55 -14.38
C ILE A 293 -0.05 -12.59 -15.56
N ALA A 294 -0.40 -13.79 -16.05
CA ALA A 294 -1.38 -13.97 -17.12
C ALA A 294 -2.75 -13.40 -16.75
N SER A 295 -3.18 -13.54 -15.48
CA SER A 295 -4.46 -13.00 -15.00
C SER A 295 -4.55 -11.47 -15.09
N LEU A 296 -3.43 -10.75 -15.16
CA LEU A 296 -3.38 -9.29 -15.30
C LEU A 296 -3.69 -8.81 -16.72
N GLN A 297 -3.63 -9.69 -17.73
CA GLN A 297 -3.85 -9.36 -19.13
C GLN A 297 -3.06 -8.11 -19.56
N LEU A 298 -1.75 -8.12 -19.30
CA LEU A 298 -0.88 -6.98 -19.58
C LEU A 298 -0.67 -6.80 -21.10
N SER A 299 -0.67 -5.54 -21.55
CA SER A 299 -0.41 -5.15 -22.93
C SER A 299 0.96 -4.47 -23.03
N ASP A 300 1.87 -5.03 -23.85
CA ASP A 300 3.23 -4.50 -24.08
C ASP A 300 3.93 -4.05 -22.78
N PRO A 301 4.04 -4.96 -21.78
CA PRO A 301 4.49 -4.57 -20.45
C PRO A 301 5.97 -4.26 -20.40
N GLN A 302 6.32 -3.18 -19.69
CA GLN A 302 7.68 -2.84 -19.31
C GLN A 302 7.91 -3.16 -17.83
N TYR A 303 9.07 -3.73 -17.51
CA TYR A 303 9.42 -4.04 -16.13
C TYR A 303 10.63 -3.22 -15.69
N VAL A 304 10.42 -2.40 -14.67
CA VAL A 304 11.44 -1.57 -14.03
C VAL A 304 11.73 -2.13 -12.64
N ALA A 305 12.98 -2.47 -12.38
CA ALA A 305 13.43 -2.97 -11.07
C ALA A 305 14.54 -2.09 -10.51
N VAL A 306 14.33 -1.58 -9.30
CA VAL A 306 15.36 -0.82 -8.56
C VAL A 306 16.16 -1.81 -7.73
N GLN A 307 17.45 -2.01 -8.07
CA GLN A 307 18.38 -2.94 -7.42
C GLN A 307 19.77 -2.31 -7.33
N GLU A 308 20.50 -2.59 -6.26
CA GLU A 308 21.93 -2.24 -6.16
C GLU A 308 22.75 -3.11 -7.11
N SER A 309 23.63 -2.47 -7.90
CA SER A 309 24.60 -3.17 -8.76
C SER A 309 25.67 -3.83 -7.91
N GLY A 310 25.74 -5.11 -7.99
CA GLY A 310 26.82 -5.89 -7.39
C GLY A 310 26.42 -7.32 -7.14
N GLN A 311 26.51 -8.12 -8.18
CA GLN A 311 26.92 -9.52 -8.24
C GLN A 311 26.27 -10.23 -9.42
N ASP A 312 27.09 -10.55 -10.41
CA ASP A 312 26.78 -11.48 -11.47
C ASP A 312 26.50 -12.89 -10.91
N GLY A 313 25.51 -13.56 -11.50
CA GLY A 313 25.35 -15.00 -11.47
C GLY A 313 24.73 -15.56 -10.20
N ASP A 314 23.47 -15.73 -10.16
CA ASP A 314 22.69 -16.92 -9.77
C ASP A 314 21.19 -16.57 -9.63
N GLU A 315 20.31 -17.49 -10.00
CA GLU A 315 18.82 -17.39 -10.04
C GLU A 315 18.13 -17.18 -8.66
N LYS A 316 18.84 -16.67 -7.65
CA LYS A 316 18.26 -16.42 -6.32
C LYS A 316 17.55 -15.08 -6.31
N GLN A 317 16.27 -15.07 -5.97
CA GLN A 317 15.50 -13.86 -5.71
C GLN A 317 16.26 -12.96 -4.72
N LYS A 318 16.97 -11.94 -5.22
CA LYS A 318 17.66 -10.98 -4.36
C LYS A 318 16.65 -10.00 -3.78
N TYR A 319 16.42 -10.11 -2.51
CA TYR A 319 15.66 -9.13 -1.73
C TYR A 319 16.59 -7.99 -1.32
N THR A 320 16.28 -6.76 -1.71
CA THR A 320 17.08 -5.58 -1.36
C THR A 320 16.62 -4.98 -0.04
N THR A 321 17.56 -4.72 0.87
CA THR A 321 17.34 -3.93 2.08
C THR A 321 17.95 -2.55 1.91
N PRO A 322 17.47 -1.51 2.64
CA PRO A 322 18.07 -0.18 2.59
C PRO A 322 19.57 -0.20 2.96
N ALA A 323 20.39 0.56 2.24
CA ALA A 323 21.85 0.60 2.44
C ALA A 323 22.27 1.00 3.87
N GLY A 324 21.49 1.88 4.53
CA GLY A 324 21.75 2.34 5.91
C GLY A 324 21.21 1.40 7.01
N LEU A 325 20.81 0.16 6.69
CA LEU A 325 20.23 -0.78 7.65
C LEU A 325 21.31 -1.64 8.32
N THR A 326 21.33 -1.61 9.66
CA THR A 326 22.12 -2.53 10.49
C THR A 326 21.19 -3.60 11.07
N GLU A 327 21.55 -4.87 10.94
CA GLU A 327 20.68 -5.99 11.30
C GLU A 327 21.31 -6.86 12.37
N HIS A 328 20.53 -7.22 13.39
CA HIS A 328 20.96 -8.04 14.51
C HIS A 328 19.97 -9.18 14.80
N MET A 329 20.50 -10.33 15.17
CA MET A 329 19.75 -11.48 15.63
C MET A 329 20.09 -11.79 17.09
N ILE A 330 19.07 -11.96 17.92
CA ILE A 330 19.17 -12.42 19.30
C ILE A 330 18.46 -13.77 19.39
N VAL A 331 19.19 -14.83 19.75
CA VAL A 331 18.62 -16.16 19.96
C VAL A 331 18.28 -16.30 21.44
N CYS A 332 17.02 -16.59 21.77
CA CYS A 332 16.52 -16.69 23.13
C CYS A 332 15.36 -17.70 23.24
N GLU A 333 15.04 -18.12 24.44
CA GLU A 333 13.84 -18.89 24.74
C GLU A 333 12.57 -18.07 24.56
N THR A 334 11.44 -18.75 24.26
CA THR A 334 10.12 -18.08 24.14
C THR A 334 9.76 -17.25 25.38
N SER A 335 10.07 -17.80 26.56
CA SER A 335 9.82 -17.15 27.86
C SER A 335 10.70 -15.92 28.10
N GLU A 336 11.84 -15.81 27.45
CA GLU A 336 12.81 -14.74 27.59
C GLU A 336 12.57 -13.58 26.61
N LYS A 337 11.81 -13.79 25.53
CA LYS A 337 11.57 -12.74 24.53
C LYS A 337 11.13 -11.39 25.11
N PRO A 338 10.15 -11.34 26.06
CA PRO A 338 9.78 -10.05 26.65
C PRO A 338 10.91 -9.40 27.45
N LEU A 339 11.73 -10.22 28.11
CA LEU A 339 12.90 -9.75 28.86
C LEU A 339 13.96 -9.16 27.92
N MET A 340 14.15 -9.76 26.72
CA MET A 340 15.02 -9.20 25.69
C MET A 340 14.50 -7.85 25.18
N VAL A 341 13.18 -7.67 25.01
CA VAL A 341 12.62 -6.35 24.68
C VAL A 341 12.91 -5.33 25.79
N LEU A 342 12.74 -5.70 27.05
CA LEU A 342 13.07 -4.82 28.18
C LEU A 342 14.58 -4.47 28.20
N HIS A 343 15.46 -5.43 27.89
CA HIS A 343 16.91 -5.19 27.75
C HIS A 343 17.20 -4.17 26.62
N LEU A 344 16.61 -4.33 25.44
CA LEU A 344 16.75 -3.37 24.33
C LEU A 344 16.31 -1.96 24.76
N LEU A 345 15.19 -1.84 25.48
CA LEU A 345 14.63 -0.56 25.88
C LEU A 345 15.44 0.13 26.98
N HIS A 346 15.93 -0.63 27.98
CA HIS A 346 16.56 -0.05 29.18
C HIS A 346 18.09 0.00 29.10
N HIS A 347 18.72 -1.02 28.54
CA HIS A 347 20.19 -1.10 28.48
C HIS A 347 20.73 -0.53 27.17
N LEU A 348 20.13 -0.88 26.03
CA LEU A 348 20.53 -0.34 24.73
C LEU A 348 19.82 0.97 24.35
N GLN A 349 18.99 1.50 25.26
CA GLN A 349 18.30 2.79 25.10
C GLN A 349 17.54 2.93 23.77
N VAL A 350 16.96 1.82 23.30
CA VAL A 350 16.18 1.80 22.07
C VAL A 350 14.94 2.69 22.24
N ARG A 351 14.81 3.70 21.36
CA ARG A 351 13.71 4.67 21.32
C ARG A 351 13.22 4.83 19.89
N SER A 352 12.02 5.34 19.69
CA SER A 352 11.40 5.44 18.36
C SER A 352 11.42 4.09 17.64
N ALA A 353 10.92 3.05 18.34
CA ALA A 353 10.97 1.67 17.88
C ALA A 353 9.60 1.13 17.48
N LEU A 354 9.55 0.35 16.40
CA LEU A 354 8.38 -0.41 15.95
C LEU A 354 8.60 -1.90 16.24
N CYS A 355 7.70 -2.49 17.04
CA CYS A 355 7.80 -3.88 17.46
C CYS A 355 6.73 -4.74 16.79
N PHE A 356 7.15 -5.78 16.05
CA PHE A 356 6.29 -6.67 15.29
C PHE A 356 6.02 -7.97 16.00
N THR A 357 4.74 -8.31 16.16
CA THR A 357 4.27 -9.57 16.72
C THR A 357 3.47 -10.37 15.66
N LYS A 358 3.32 -11.68 15.88
CA LYS A 358 2.58 -12.58 14.98
C LYS A 358 1.07 -12.35 14.96
N SER A 359 0.51 -11.82 16.04
CA SER A 359 -0.94 -11.62 16.19
C SER A 359 -1.26 -10.37 17.01
N VAL A 360 -2.50 -9.87 16.91
CA VAL A 360 -3.03 -8.78 17.73
C VAL A 360 -3.00 -9.16 19.22
N GLU A 361 -3.31 -10.41 19.54
CA GLU A 361 -3.31 -10.90 20.91
C GLU A 361 -1.89 -10.91 21.51
N SER A 362 -0.89 -11.32 20.72
CA SER A 362 0.53 -11.26 21.12
C SER A 362 0.97 -9.81 21.36
N ALA A 363 0.54 -8.87 20.50
CA ALA A 363 0.79 -7.45 20.68
C ALA A 363 0.19 -6.93 21.99
N HIS A 364 -1.06 -7.27 22.26
CA HIS A 364 -1.76 -6.86 23.47
C HIS A 364 -1.10 -7.38 24.76
N ARG A 365 -0.72 -8.66 24.76
CA ARG A 365 -0.02 -9.27 25.89
C ARG A 365 1.32 -8.61 26.16
N LEU A 366 2.12 -8.38 25.13
CA LEU A 366 3.42 -7.73 25.25
C LEU A 366 3.26 -6.27 25.73
N TYR A 367 2.32 -5.52 25.16
CA TYR A 367 1.99 -4.17 25.58
C TYR A 367 1.63 -4.10 27.07
N LYS A 368 0.71 -4.96 27.53
CA LYS A 368 0.29 -5.01 28.93
C LYS A 368 1.44 -5.36 29.87
N LEU A 369 2.28 -6.32 29.48
CA LEU A 369 3.43 -6.73 30.28
C LEU A 369 4.42 -5.58 30.47
N ILE A 370 4.79 -4.89 29.39
CA ILE A 370 5.73 -3.77 29.46
C ILE A 370 5.11 -2.61 30.26
N GLN A 371 3.82 -2.33 30.07
CA GLN A 371 3.11 -1.30 30.85
C GLN A 371 3.12 -1.59 32.36
N LEU A 372 2.89 -2.85 32.74
CA LEU A 372 2.96 -3.26 34.16
C LEU A 372 4.38 -3.17 34.69
N TYR A 373 5.36 -3.59 33.90
CA TYR A 373 6.77 -3.49 34.30
C TYR A 373 7.17 -2.03 34.58
N GLU A 374 6.85 -1.11 33.67
CA GLU A 374 7.14 0.31 33.83
C GLU A 374 6.45 0.91 35.04
N LYS A 375 5.19 0.52 35.30
CA LYS A 375 4.47 0.94 36.50
C LYS A 375 5.17 0.46 37.77
N ILE A 376 5.62 -0.80 37.83
CA ILE A 376 6.35 -1.35 38.99
C ILE A 376 7.70 -0.64 39.15
N ARG A 377 8.41 -0.38 38.06
CA ARG A 377 9.71 0.29 38.09
C ARG A 377 9.62 1.74 38.59
N THR A 378 8.58 2.46 38.16
CA THR A 378 8.38 3.87 38.56
C THR A 378 7.84 4.03 39.98
N THR A 379 7.15 3.02 40.53
CA THR A 379 6.66 3.02 41.93
C THR A 379 7.69 2.54 42.93
N ALA A 380 8.82 1.98 42.49
CA ALA A 380 9.88 1.53 43.40
C ALA A 380 10.60 2.73 44.06
N PRO A 381 10.92 2.67 45.37
CA PRO A 381 11.47 3.81 46.10
C PRO A 381 12.91 4.20 45.77
N VAL A 382 13.53 3.55 44.82
CA VAL A 382 14.89 3.88 44.36
C VAL A 382 14.80 5.11 43.43
N LYS A 383 15.49 6.19 43.81
CA LYS A 383 15.60 7.50 43.15
C LYS A 383 16.06 7.40 41.66
N LYS A 384 15.20 6.91 40.78
CA LYS A 384 15.37 7.15 39.34
C LYS A 384 14.38 8.24 38.94
N LYS A 385 14.87 9.28 38.25
CA LYS A 385 14.08 10.43 37.81
C LYS A 385 12.88 9.94 37.01
N ALA A 386 11.70 10.49 37.24
CA ALA A 386 10.46 10.20 36.51
C ALA A 386 10.59 10.43 34.98
N THR A 387 11.66 11.11 34.53
CA THR A 387 12.01 11.37 33.14
C THR A 387 12.44 10.14 32.33
N ASP A 388 12.72 8.99 32.98
CA ASP A 388 13.21 7.77 32.32
C ASP A 388 12.12 6.72 32.04
N ALA A 389 10.85 7.07 32.25
CA ALA A 389 9.73 6.15 31.99
C ALA A 389 9.57 5.91 30.48
N ILE A 390 9.51 4.62 30.10
CA ILE A 390 9.29 4.24 28.70
C ILE A 390 7.79 4.24 28.42
N VAL A 391 7.37 5.07 27.48
CA VAL A 391 5.98 5.12 27.02
C VAL A 391 5.81 4.13 25.89
N VAL A 392 4.90 3.16 26.08
CA VAL A 392 4.56 2.15 25.07
C VAL A 392 3.11 2.29 24.64
N ALA A 393 2.83 1.98 23.40
CA ALA A 393 1.48 1.92 22.87
C ALA A 393 1.27 0.67 22.03
N GLU A 394 0.04 0.19 22.02
CA GLU A 394 -0.42 -0.86 21.11
C GLU A 394 -1.13 -0.22 19.94
N PHE A 395 -0.84 -0.73 18.74
CA PHE A 395 -1.52 -0.32 17.52
C PHE A 395 -2.24 -1.51 16.89
N SER A 396 -3.57 -1.48 16.93
CA SER A 396 -4.44 -2.58 16.46
C SER A 396 -5.55 -2.07 15.54
N SER A 397 -6.01 -2.92 14.60
CA SER A 397 -7.19 -2.67 13.77
C SER A 397 -8.47 -2.48 14.60
N ASP A 398 -8.50 -3.07 15.79
CA ASP A 398 -9.66 -3.05 16.68
C ASP A 398 -9.85 -1.70 17.38
N LEU A 399 -8.83 -0.84 17.33
CA LEU A 399 -8.90 0.49 17.86
C LEU A 399 -9.71 1.43 16.95
N PRO A 400 -10.54 2.33 17.53
CA PRO A 400 -11.22 3.37 16.76
C PRO A 400 -10.24 4.22 15.95
N LYS A 401 -10.67 4.70 14.76
CA LYS A 401 -9.84 5.49 13.85
C LYS A 401 -9.20 6.71 14.54
N SER A 402 -9.99 7.46 15.32
CA SER A 402 -9.51 8.62 16.07
C SER A 402 -8.36 8.28 17.02
N LYS A 403 -8.48 7.15 17.74
CA LYS A 403 -7.45 6.68 18.65
C LYS A 403 -6.19 6.22 17.92
N ARG A 404 -6.35 5.55 16.77
CA ARG A 404 -5.20 5.16 15.93
C ARG A 404 -4.43 6.38 15.43
N GLN A 405 -5.13 7.41 14.94
CA GLN A 405 -4.51 8.66 14.50
C GLN A 405 -3.81 9.41 15.66
N SER A 406 -4.42 9.45 16.84
CA SER A 406 -3.79 10.04 18.02
C SER A 406 -2.50 9.32 18.42
N ILE A 407 -2.50 7.97 18.42
CA ILE A 407 -1.30 7.15 18.69
C ILE A 407 -0.19 7.42 17.68
N LEU A 408 -0.51 7.47 16.38
CA LEU A 408 0.48 7.74 15.34
C LEU A 408 1.09 9.15 15.46
N ARG A 409 0.26 10.15 15.76
CA ARG A 409 0.76 11.53 16.03
C ARG A 409 1.68 11.56 17.23
N ALA A 410 1.28 10.97 18.36
CA ALA A 410 2.10 10.91 19.57
C ALA A 410 3.42 10.15 19.34
N PHE A 411 3.39 9.09 18.51
CA PHE A 411 4.60 8.35 18.14
C PHE A 411 5.52 9.18 17.24
N ASN A 412 4.99 9.84 16.24
CA ASN A 412 5.75 10.72 15.34
C ASN A 412 6.34 11.94 16.09
N ASN A 413 5.66 12.43 17.13
CA ASN A 413 6.16 13.50 18.02
C ASN A 413 7.23 13.01 19.02
N GLY A 414 7.51 11.70 19.09
CA GLY A 414 8.46 11.13 20.04
C GLY A 414 7.92 10.95 21.48
N GLU A 415 6.62 11.14 21.69
CA GLU A 415 5.96 10.93 22.99
C GLU A 415 5.82 9.45 23.33
N ILE A 416 5.75 8.58 22.31
CA ILE A 416 5.72 7.13 22.44
C ILE A 416 7.06 6.57 21.98
N HIS A 417 7.72 5.80 22.85
CA HIS A 417 9.04 5.24 22.59
C HIS A 417 9.00 3.89 21.87
N LEU A 418 7.98 3.07 22.12
CA LEU A 418 7.76 1.76 21.50
C LEU A 418 6.33 1.62 21.03
N LEU A 419 6.14 1.37 19.74
CA LEU A 419 4.84 1.06 19.16
C LEU A 419 4.79 -0.43 18.82
N ILE A 420 3.87 -1.17 19.44
CA ILE A 420 3.72 -2.62 19.27
C ILE A 420 2.54 -2.89 18.34
N CYS A 421 2.77 -3.65 17.27
CA CYS A 421 1.75 -3.95 16.27
C CYS A 421 1.91 -5.36 15.66
N SER A 422 0.87 -5.83 14.98
CA SER A 422 0.95 -7.01 14.13
C SER A 422 1.26 -6.64 12.68
N ASP A 423 1.71 -7.61 11.87
CA ASP A 423 2.05 -7.40 10.45
C ASP A 423 0.90 -6.85 9.60
N LEU A 424 -0.35 -7.19 9.94
CA LEU A 424 -1.52 -6.75 9.19
C LEU A 424 -1.70 -5.23 9.17
N ILE A 425 -1.23 -4.57 10.21
CA ILE A 425 -1.49 -3.15 10.46
C ILE A 425 -0.26 -2.29 10.15
N SER A 426 0.92 -2.88 10.20
CA SER A 426 2.18 -2.16 9.96
C SER A 426 2.32 -1.65 8.52
N ARG A 427 1.56 -2.23 7.59
CA ARG A 427 1.51 -1.79 6.20
C ARG A 427 0.49 -0.68 6.05
N GLY A 428 0.90 0.44 5.51
CA GLY A 428 0.04 1.61 5.32
C GLY A 428 -0.08 2.55 6.52
N MET A 429 0.77 2.41 7.51
CA MET A 429 0.95 3.43 8.53
C MET A 429 1.84 4.55 7.97
N ASP A 430 1.36 5.78 8.04
CA ASP A 430 2.18 6.96 7.82
C ASP A 430 3.01 7.22 9.06
N LEU A 431 4.10 6.47 9.16
CA LEU A 431 5.10 6.62 10.19
C LEU A 431 6.32 7.30 9.59
N SER A 432 6.76 8.35 10.25
CA SER A 432 8.11 8.88 10.06
C SER A 432 9.11 7.72 10.17
N PRO A 433 10.23 7.73 9.43
CA PRO A 433 11.22 6.67 9.51
C PRO A 433 11.61 6.43 10.97
N VAL A 434 11.35 5.20 11.45
CA VAL A 434 11.71 4.81 12.82
C VAL A 434 13.19 4.51 12.92
N SER A 435 13.80 4.75 14.07
CA SER A 435 15.22 4.43 14.30
C SER A 435 15.44 2.93 14.45
N TYR A 436 14.48 2.23 15.05
CA TYR A 436 14.60 0.81 15.37
C TYR A 436 13.39 0.00 14.94
N VAL A 437 13.65 -1.22 14.48
CA VAL A 437 12.63 -2.26 14.24
C VAL A 437 12.96 -3.46 15.12
N ILE A 438 11.97 -3.96 15.85
CA ILE A 438 12.09 -5.17 16.66
C ILE A 438 11.14 -6.24 16.10
N ASN A 439 11.67 -7.32 15.54
CA ASN A 439 10.91 -8.50 15.21
C ASN A 439 10.77 -9.35 16.47
N TYR A 440 9.74 -9.13 17.28
CA TYR A 440 9.46 -9.90 18.48
C TYR A 440 9.12 -11.37 18.15
N ASP A 441 8.30 -11.57 17.13
CA ASP A 441 8.09 -12.87 16.53
C ASP A 441 8.78 -12.93 15.17
N SER A 442 9.54 -14.01 14.95
CA SER A 442 10.30 -14.23 13.72
C SER A 442 9.38 -14.24 12.50
N PRO A 443 9.71 -13.56 11.41
CA PRO A 443 8.93 -13.61 10.18
C PRO A 443 9.09 -14.98 9.50
N VAL A 444 8.00 -15.52 8.98
CA VAL A 444 7.96 -16.87 8.38
C VAL A 444 8.66 -16.93 7.02
N TYR A 445 8.72 -15.82 6.27
CA TYR A 445 9.35 -15.74 4.96
C TYR A 445 10.02 -14.38 4.72
N MET A 446 11.02 -14.37 3.84
CA MET A 446 11.90 -13.23 3.58
C MET A 446 11.15 -11.96 3.20
N LYS A 447 10.12 -12.05 2.39
CA LYS A 447 9.27 -10.93 2.03
C LYS A 447 8.71 -10.19 3.24
N LYS A 448 8.25 -10.95 4.26
CA LYS A 448 7.73 -10.39 5.51
C LYS A 448 8.82 -9.68 6.31
N TYR A 449 10.01 -10.28 6.33
CA TYR A 449 11.20 -9.69 6.93
C TYR A 449 11.51 -8.31 6.31
N ILE A 450 11.66 -8.26 4.99
CA ILE A 450 11.95 -7.01 4.26
C ILE A 450 10.89 -5.92 4.51
N HIS A 451 9.62 -6.28 4.52
CA HIS A 451 8.54 -5.32 4.79
C HIS A 451 8.59 -4.73 6.21
N ARG A 452 9.07 -5.52 7.19
CA ARG A 452 9.23 -5.06 8.57
C ARG A 452 10.47 -4.17 8.70
N VAL A 453 11.64 -4.66 8.28
CA VAL A 453 12.89 -3.90 8.41
C VAL A 453 12.90 -2.66 7.52
N GLY A 454 12.19 -2.68 6.40
CA GLY A 454 11.96 -1.50 5.57
C GLY A 454 11.09 -0.40 6.20
N ARG A 455 10.75 -0.48 7.51
CA ARG A 455 10.18 0.64 8.28
C ARG A 455 11.26 1.54 8.86
N THR A 456 12.48 1.09 8.92
CA THR A 456 13.66 1.89 9.30
C THR A 456 14.60 2.09 8.11
N ALA A 457 15.63 2.88 8.29
CA ALA A 457 16.65 3.19 7.27
C ALA A 457 16.06 3.76 5.96
N ARG A 458 15.06 4.66 6.04
CA ARG A 458 14.39 5.29 4.89
C ARG A 458 14.97 6.66 4.57
N ALA A 459 14.87 7.05 3.30
CA ALA A 459 15.27 8.38 2.82
C ALA A 459 16.70 8.76 3.24
N GLY A 460 17.66 7.85 3.03
CA GLY A 460 19.08 8.07 3.34
C GLY A 460 19.45 8.04 4.83
N LYS A 461 18.48 7.81 5.74
CA LYS A 461 18.77 7.69 7.18
C LYS A 461 19.26 6.30 7.54
N THR A 462 20.09 6.21 8.59
CA THR A 462 20.49 4.93 9.18
C THR A 462 19.41 4.35 10.08
N GLY A 463 19.39 3.04 10.28
CA GLY A 463 18.43 2.37 11.16
C GLY A 463 18.90 0.98 11.57
N THR A 464 18.35 0.48 12.67
CA THR A 464 18.74 -0.82 13.23
C THR A 464 17.54 -1.75 13.39
N ALA A 465 17.69 -2.99 12.98
CA ALA A 465 16.69 -4.04 13.15
C ALA A 465 17.19 -5.14 14.10
N TYR A 466 16.40 -5.46 15.12
CA TYR A 466 16.64 -6.59 16.02
C TYR A 466 15.61 -7.70 15.76
N SER A 467 16.06 -8.93 15.55
CA SER A 467 15.19 -10.09 15.39
C SER A 467 15.36 -11.05 16.56
N LEU A 468 14.28 -11.24 17.34
CA LEU A 468 14.26 -12.22 18.43
C LEU A 468 13.85 -13.57 17.84
N VAL A 469 14.77 -14.50 17.86
CA VAL A 469 14.61 -15.81 17.21
C VAL A 469 14.65 -16.90 18.26
N GLU A 470 13.61 -17.75 18.30
CA GLU A 470 13.59 -18.89 19.19
C GLU A 470 14.61 -19.95 18.74
N MET A 471 15.16 -20.72 19.70
CA MET A 471 16.10 -21.79 19.40
C MET A 471 15.58 -22.74 18.31
N GLN A 472 14.29 -23.04 18.35
CA GLN A 472 13.62 -23.92 17.38
C GLN A 472 13.49 -23.29 16.00
N GLU A 473 13.32 -21.96 15.93
CA GLU A 473 13.17 -21.20 14.70
C GLU A 473 14.52 -20.79 14.06
N ALA A 474 15.61 -20.89 14.83
CA ALA A 474 16.93 -20.36 14.42
C ALA A 474 17.43 -21.00 13.12
N ARG A 475 17.21 -22.30 12.92
CA ARG A 475 17.58 -22.99 11.68
C ARG A 475 16.78 -22.47 10.49
N HIS A 476 15.46 -22.37 10.65
CA HIS A 476 14.57 -21.88 9.58
C HIS A 476 14.87 -20.42 9.24
N PHE A 477 15.07 -19.57 10.25
CA PHE A 477 15.44 -18.18 10.06
C PHE A 477 16.76 -18.04 9.29
N LYS A 478 17.79 -18.81 9.69
CA LYS A 478 19.08 -18.87 8.98
C LYS A 478 18.91 -19.30 7.52
N GLU A 479 18.16 -20.37 7.27
CA GLU A 479 17.91 -20.88 5.91
C GLU A 479 17.18 -19.84 5.04
N MET A 480 16.16 -19.16 5.61
CA MET A 480 15.40 -18.12 4.93
C MET A 480 16.29 -16.95 4.52
N ILE A 481 17.13 -16.47 5.43
CA ILE A 481 18.04 -15.34 5.20
C ILE A 481 19.17 -15.73 4.24
N SER A 482 19.75 -16.94 4.39
CA SER A 482 20.83 -17.43 3.53
C SER A 482 20.36 -17.64 2.08
N LYS A 483 19.14 -18.17 1.88
CA LYS A 483 18.55 -18.29 0.53
C LYS A 483 18.36 -16.94 -0.17
N ALA A 484 18.24 -15.88 0.60
CA ALA A 484 18.16 -14.51 0.08
C ALA A 484 19.52 -13.85 -0.11
N GLY A 485 20.64 -14.55 0.18
CA GLY A 485 22.00 -13.98 0.10
C GLY A 485 22.27 -12.87 1.13
N HIS A 486 21.57 -12.91 2.28
CA HIS A 486 21.57 -11.80 3.24
C HIS A 486 22.18 -12.15 4.60
N TRP A 487 22.64 -13.37 4.77
CA TRP A 487 23.13 -13.87 6.05
C TRP A 487 24.35 -13.11 6.58
N ASP A 488 25.28 -12.74 5.70
CA ASP A 488 26.54 -12.09 6.08
C ASP A 488 26.34 -10.66 6.61
N LYS A 489 25.17 -10.08 6.40
CA LYS A 489 24.80 -8.74 6.88
C LYS A 489 24.21 -8.74 8.31
N ILE A 490 23.88 -9.92 8.85
CA ILE A 490 23.21 -10.04 10.16
C ILE A 490 24.23 -10.34 11.27
N GLY A 491 24.42 -9.37 12.17
CA GLY A 491 25.19 -9.54 13.38
C GLY A 491 24.47 -10.40 14.42
N ARG A 492 25.18 -11.32 15.08
CA ARG A 492 24.63 -12.08 16.21
C ARG A 492 24.95 -11.35 17.52
N VAL A 493 23.91 -11.02 18.28
CA VAL A 493 24.04 -10.44 19.62
C VAL A 493 23.73 -11.50 20.67
N ASN A 494 24.69 -11.78 21.53
CA ASN A 494 24.53 -12.71 22.65
C ASN A 494 24.34 -11.88 23.93
N VAL A 495 23.13 -11.90 24.48
CA VAL A 495 22.82 -11.23 25.76
C VAL A 495 23.15 -12.18 26.90
N LYS A 496 24.08 -11.79 27.76
CA LYS A 496 24.48 -12.60 28.92
C LYS A 496 23.45 -12.47 30.05
N SER A 497 23.24 -13.55 30.81
CA SER A 497 22.31 -13.56 31.95
C SER A 497 22.61 -12.48 32.99
N GLN A 498 23.86 -12.06 33.11
CA GLN A 498 24.28 -10.97 33.98
C GLN A 498 23.72 -9.60 33.55
N GLU A 499 23.58 -9.37 32.24
CA GLU A 499 23.11 -8.11 31.65
C GLU A 499 21.61 -7.86 31.86
N VAL A 500 20.84 -8.92 32.11
CA VAL A 500 19.40 -8.85 32.35
C VAL A 500 19.02 -9.06 33.81
N LYS A 501 19.98 -9.35 34.68
CA LYS A 501 19.77 -9.73 36.09
C LYS A 501 18.98 -8.70 36.88
N ASP A 502 19.22 -7.43 36.66
CA ASP A 502 18.53 -6.31 37.29
C ASP A 502 17.08 -6.14 36.83
N LEU A 503 16.75 -6.61 35.64
CA LEU A 503 15.40 -6.55 35.08
C LEU A 503 14.48 -7.68 35.59
N VAL A 504 15.06 -8.85 35.93
CA VAL A 504 14.33 -10.07 36.31
C VAL A 504 13.36 -9.86 37.48
N PRO A 505 13.70 -9.20 38.61
CA PRO A 505 12.76 -9.05 39.72
C PRO A 505 11.51 -8.26 39.36
N GLY A 506 11.66 -7.19 38.57
CA GLY A 506 10.56 -6.40 38.04
C GLY A 506 9.70 -7.17 37.06
N TYR A 507 10.36 -7.91 36.15
CA TYR A 507 9.74 -8.75 35.13
C TYR A 507 8.87 -9.85 35.75
N THR A 508 9.37 -10.56 36.78
CA THR A 508 8.61 -11.62 37.46
C THR A 508 7.35 -11.07 38.11
N LYS A 509 7.43 -9.90 38.76
CA LYS A 509 6.26 -9.21 39.33
C LYS A 509 5.26 -8.79 38.26
N ALA A 510 5.74 -8.27 37.13
CA ALA A 510 4.89 -7.88 36.00
C ALA A 510 4.18 -9.08 35.38
N LEU A 511 4.85 -10.23 35.25
CA LEU A 511 4.24 -11.48 34.80
C LEU A 511 3.13 -11.98 35.72
N ALA A 512 3.33 -11.92 37.03
CA ALA A 512 2.29 -12.27 38.01
C ALA A 512 1.05 -11.37 37.82
N GLY A 513 1.25 -10.04 37.77
CA GLY A 513 0.17 -9.08 37.53
C GLY A 513 -0.54 -9.24 36.18
N LEU A 514 0.17 -9.69 35.13
CA LEU A 514 -0.44 -9.93 33.83
C LEU A 514 -1.47 -11.07 33.86
N LYS A 515 -1.23 -12.13 34.62
CA LYS A 515 -2.19 -13.24 34.81
C LYS A 515 -3.52 -12.73 35.36
N ASP A 516 -3.47 -11.84 36.36
CA ASP A 516 -4.67 -11.28 36.99
C ASP A 516 -5.44 -10.38 36.00
N VAL A 517 -4.75 -9.52 35.27
CA VAL A 517 -5.36 -8.63 34.27
C VAL A 517 -6.04 -9.42 33.14
N LEU A 518 -5.42 -10.48 32.64
CA LEU A 518 -5.99 -11.34 31.58
C LEU A 518 -7.17 -12.17 32.09
N ALA A 519 -7.15 -12.63 33.36
CA ALA A 519 -8.26 -13.34 33.96
C ALA A 519 -9.50 -12.45 34.15
N ILE A 520 -9.32 -11.18 34.46
CA ILE A 520 -10.40 -10.19 34.59
C ILE A 520 -11.00 -9.87 33.21
N SER A 521 -10.19 -9.69 32.18
CA SER A 521 -10.65 -9.38 30.82
C SER A 521 -11.45 -10.53 30.21
N SER A 522 -11.05 -11.78 30.46
CA SER A 522 -11.78 -12.99 29.99
C SER A 522 -13.15 -13.15 30.67
N ARG A 523 -13.28 -12.75 31.93
CA ARG A 523 -14.57 -12.73 32.67
C ARG A 523 -15.51 -11.62 32.17
N ALA A 524 -14.97 -10.45 31.83
CA ALA A 524 -15.75 -9.33 31.29
C ALA A 524 -16.29 -9.63 29.88
N GLY A 525 -15.50 -10.28 29.03
CA GLY A 525 -15.91 -10.71 27.69
C GLY A 525 -17.06 -11.73 27.70
N LYS A 526 -17.06 -12.67 28.65
CA LYS A 526 -18.17 -13.63 28.82
C LYS A 526 -19.46 -12.99 29.31
N LYS A 527 -19.43 -11.93 30.11
CA LYS A 527 -20.62 -11.19 30.54
C LYS A 527 -21.24 -10.31 29.44
N GLY A 528 -20.47 -9.86 28.47
CA GLY A 528 -20.94 -9.08 27.30
C GLY A 528 -21.63 -9.94 26.25
N SER A 529 -21.21 -11.19 26.07
CA SER A 529 -21.80 -12.14 25.11
C SER A 529 -23.18 -12.65 25.53
N SER A 530 -23.41 -12.84 26.84
CA SER A 530 -24.71 -13.33 27.33
C SER A 530 -25.84 -12.28 27.30
N ARG A 531 -25.53 -11.00 27.14
CA ARG A 531 -26.52 -9.91 27.00
C ARG A 531 -26.95 -9.61 25.57
N ARG A 532 -26.30 -10.20 24.54
CA ARG A 532 -26.67 -10.02 23.11
C ARG A 532 -27.53 -11.15 22.54
N SER A 533 -27.82 -12.21 23.32
CA SER A 533 -28.70 -13.31 22.91
C SER A 533 -30.16 -13.16 23.37
N PHE A 534 -30.53 -12.01 23.98
CA PHE A 534 -31.89 -11.66 24.35
C PHE A 534 -32.18 -10.21 23.94
N LYS A 535 -32.25 -9.95 22.66
CA LYS A 535 -33.06 -8.85 22.08
C LYS A 535 -33.31 -9.12 20.61
#